data_d9ebc8df1ed11eed2de6bf701ce45a8f
#
_entry.id   d9ebc8df1ed11eed2de6bf701ce45a8f
#
_cell.length_a   1.000
_cell.length_b   1.000
_cell.length_c   1.000
_cell.angle_alpha   90.00
_cell.angle_beta   90.00
_cell.angle_gamma   90.00
#
_symmetry.space_group_name_H-M   'P 1'
#
loop_
_entity.id
_entity.type
_entity.pdbx_description
1 polymer ?
#
loop_
_entity_poly.entity_id
_entity_poly.type
_entity_poly.pdbx_seq_one_letter_code
_entity_poly.pdbx_strand_id
1 'polypeptide(L)'
;MALLFQPGSRAVHVLMFAVLGAGAVGAVASGQSAAPAAASAVSLVPDPDDGGIKLPEGFRAVVVADALKAGDTTGAIRFLAVAPNNDVYVKTGMGGIIALRDTNGDGRADVKETFGEGGGSGIALHDEWLYHSTNSAIYRYKLTPGELVPKGTPELVVSGLPDKGQHNSKIFAFGPDGQLYVEVGSPSNAYGGPKDRALGAKGEDPTEFLKTHGGWWRFDPNKLNQSQADGFHYSTGHRHMLSIAWNPVSKTFFVVQMGRDNLSTVDPAHYTEEDNAEKPSEDMFVLKEGANYGWPFTYYDPIQKARMLAPEYGGDNVKRAEAGKYPDPVVAFPGHWAPLQMAFYSGTQFPEKYRGGAFVAFHGSWNRAPKPQGGYNVTYVPFDDKGMPRGGYEVFASGFPGLAEFTKPGDAKYRPAGLAFAPDGSMYVSDTEKGRVWRIFYTGEKRTAAATTVAASAAPRAAASPRVAAAAPAAPAAPAAPASAAAADSRGAKLYALACATCHMPDGSGVAGLQPALLGSKVVSGPPGTVIKVLLLGPEKALPARKPASGNQMPVFDSLSDEDIASIVTYVRKTFGKGASAVTPAQVKAQRPK
;
A
#
# COMPACT_ATOMS: atom_id res chain seq x y z
N MET A 1 -0.76 70.82 9.82
CA MET A 1 -0.46 71.30 11.17
C MET A 1 0.41 70.26 11.83
N ALA A 2 1.69 70.52 11.90
CA ALA A 2 2.73 69.65 12.39
C ALA A 2 2.82 69.70 13.91
N LEU A 3 3.21 68.64 14.55
CA LEU A 3 3.95 68.67 15.83
C LEU A 3 4.75 67.40 15.98
N LEU A 4 6.04 67.61 15.89
CA LEU A 4 7.17 66.77 16.27
C LEU A 4 7.21 66.57 17.80
N PHE A 5 7.65 65.40 18.27
CA PHE A 5 8.45 65.27 19.48
C PHE A 5 9.40 64.07 19.40
N GLN A 6 10.64 64.32 19.61
CA GLN A 6 11.79 63.42 19.70
C GLN A 6 12.19 63.14 21.17
N PRO A 7 13.26 62.39 21.47
CA PRO A 7 13.29 61.22 22.31
C PRO A 7 13.96 61.44 23.68
N GLY A 8 13.79 60.52 24.58
CA GLY A 8 14.42 60.52 25.89
C GLY A 8 15.28 59.24 26.12
N SER A 9 16.55 59.38 26.05
CA SER A 9 17.57 58.42 26.48
C SER A 9 17.61 58.32 28.02
N ARG A 10 17.65 57.10 28.57
CA ARG A 10 18.14 56.84 29.92
C ARG A 10 19.17 55.72 29.92
N ALA A 11 20.40 56.11 30.21
CA ALA A 11 21.50 55.23 30.54
C ALA A 11 21.27 54.61 31.92
N VAL A 12 21.52 53.32 32.08
CA VAL A 12 21.64 52.65 33.39
C VAL A 12 23.05 52.18 33.56
N HIS A 13 23.67 52.68 34.65
CA HIS A 13 25.05 52.41 35.07
C HIS A 13 25.15 50.96 35.62
N VAL A 14 26.19 50.27 35.20
CA VAL A 14 26.64 48.99 35.78
C VAL A 14 27.60 49.32 36.91
N LEU A 15 27.27 48.94 38.14
CA LEU A 15 28.22 48.95 39.30
C LEU A 15 28.89 47.57 39.33
N MET A 16 30.25 47.60 39.18
CA MET A 16 31.12 46.49 39.52
C MET A 16 31.41 46.51 41.03
N PHE A 17 31.13 45.39 41.70
CA PHE A 17 31.74 45.12 43.02
C PHE A 17 32.77 43.99 42.87
N ALA A 18 34.01 44.33 43.12
CA ALA A 18 35.06 43.36 43.30
C ALA A 18 35.18 43.01 44.81
N VAL A 19 35.07 41.73 45.13
CA VAL A 19 35.41 41.19 46.45
C VAL A 19 36.56 40.20 46.27
N LEU A 20 37.72 40.62 46.82
CA LEU A 20 38.86 39.75 47.03
C LEU A 20 38.65 38.93 48.33
N GLY A 21 38.69 37.60 48.19
CA GLY A 21 38.75 36.68 49.33
C GLY A 21 39.73 35.56 49.01
N ALA A 22 40.84 35.55 49.79
CA ALA A 22 41.91 34.58 49.69
C ALA A 22 41.55 33.25 50.43
N GLY A 23 41.99 32.15 49.86
CA GLY A 23 42.47 30.98 50.60
C GLY A 23 41.61 29.81 50.77
N ALA A 24 41.93 28.74 50.06
CA ALA A 24 42.27 27.40 50.55
C ALA A 24 42.41 26.44 49.36
N VAL A 25 43.60 25.92 49.14
CA VAL A 25 43.86 24.84 48.15
C VAL A 25 43.39 23.55 48.76
N GLY A 26 42.21 23.10 48.29
CA GLY A 26 41.72 21.73 48.48
C GLY A 26 41.90 20.96 47.18
N ALA A 27 42.76 19.95 47.16
CA ALA A 27 42.92 19.03 46.03
C ALA A 27 41.64 18.23 45.88
N VAL A 28 40.86 18.59 44.85
CA VAL A 28 39.74 17.75 44.42
C VAL A 28 40.28 16.71 43.42
N ALA A 29 40.29 15.47 43.85
CA ALA A 29 40.55 14.33 42.97
C ALA A 29 39.59 14.39 41.79
N SER A 30 40.10 14.54 40.58
CA SER A 30 39.35 14.38 39.33
C SER A 30 38.91 12.95 39.19
N GLY A 31 37.69 12.67 39.63
CA GLY A 31 36.97 11.45 39.24
C GLY A 31 36.72 11.51 37.74
N GLN A 32 37.55 10.84 36.96
CA GLN A 32 37.22 10.52 35.57
C GLN A 32 35.96 9.68 35.62
N SER A 33 34.81 10.29 35.23
CA SER A 33 33.62 9.56 34.84
C SER A 33 34.03 8.69 33.68
N ALA A 34 34.10 7.37 33.91
CA ALA A 34 34.28 6.41 32.85
C ALA A 34 33.16 6.63 31.83
N ALA A 35 33.52 6.97 30.61
CA ALA A 35 32.57 6.94 29.48
C ALA A 35 31.88 5.58 29.50
N PRO A 36 30.56 5.52 29.28
CA PRO A 36 29.87 4.24 29.18
C PRO A 36 30.61 3.41 28.12
N ALA A 37 31.03 2.21 28.52
CA ALA A 37 31.68 1.26 27.61
C ALA A 37 30.79 1.15 26.38
N ALA A 38 31.35 1.42 25.19
CA ALA A 38 30.70 1.20 23.94
C ALA A 38 30.21 -0.27 23.97
N ALA A 39 28.91 -0.46 23.98
CA ALA A 39 28.33 -1.78 23.88
C ALA A 39 28.98 -2.45 22.65
N SER A 40 29.62 -3.58 22.85
CA SER A 40 30.24 -4.36 21.78
C SER A 40 29.17 -4.52 20.72
N ALA A 41 29.41 -3.95 19.53
CA ALA A 41 28.50 -4.08 18.41
C ALA A 41 28.37 -5.59 18.12
N VAL A 42 27.28 -6.19 18.55
CA VAL A 42 26.96 -7.57 18.18
C VAL A 42 26.83 -7.57 16.68
N SER A 43 27.73 -8.29 16.01
CA SER A 43 27.73 -8.40 14.56
C SER A 43 26.54 -9.24 14.14
N LEU A 44 25.57 -8.64 13.44
CA LEU A 44 24.45 -9.37 12.87
C LEU A 44 24.96 -10.50 11.98
N VAL A 45 24.49 -11.72 12.22
CA VAL A 45 24.84 -12.88 11.41
C VAL A 45 23.79 -13.06 10.32
N PRO A 46 24.12 -12.79 9.05
CA PRO A 46 23.15 -12.90 7.96
C PRO A 46 22.74 -14.36 7.73
N ASP A 47 21.53 -14.56 7.23
CA ASP A 47 21.13 -15.87 6.70
C ASP A 47 22.01 -16.24 5.50
N PRO A 48 22.34 -17.53 5.31
CA PRO A 48 23.18 -17.96 4.18
C PRO A 48 22.62 -17.53 2.81
N ASP A 49 21.30 -17.52 2.67
CA ASP A 49 20.54 -17.15 1.46
C ASP A 49 19.85 -15.79 1.56
N ASP A 50 20.20 -14.97 2.57
CA ASP A 50 19.55 -13.69 2.89
C ASP A 50 18.03 -13.82 3.09
N GLY A 51 17.57 -14.96 3.63
CA GLY A 51 16.14 -15.26 3.81
C GLY A 51 15.38 -15.42 2.49
N GLY A 52 16.06 -15.79 1.40
CA GLY A 52 15.49 -16.04 0.08
C GLY A 52 15.30 -14.81 -0.80
N ILE A 53 15.84 -13.64 -0.42
CA ILE A 53 15.78 -12.40 -1.22
C ILE A 53 17.11 -12.12 -1.92
N LYS A 54 17.07 -11.27 -2.94
CA LYS A 54 18.23 -10.83 -3.72
C LYS A 54 18.52 -9.36 -3.39
N LEU A 55 19.75 -9.08 -3.02
CA LEU A 55 20.23 -7.77 -2.58
C LEU A 55 21.42 -7.30 -3.44
N PRO A 56 21.69 -6.00 -3.50
CA PRO A 56 22.91 -5.47 -4.11
C PRO A 56 24.17 -5.97 -3.41
N GLU A 57 25.31 -5.87 -4.11
CA GLU A 57 26.62 -6.26 -3.57
C GLU A 57 26.91 -5.53 -2.24
N GLY A 58 27.41 -6.26 -1.26
CA GLY A 58 27.72 -5.76 0.08
C GLY A 58 26.53 -5.70 1.04
N PHE A 59 25.31 -5.94 0.58
CA PHE A 59 24.14 -6.07 1.44
C PHE A 59 23.86 -7.52 1.80
N ARG A 60 23.41 -7.72 3.04
CA ARG A 60 23.00 -9.00 3.58
C ARG A 60 21.68 -8.85 4.33
N ALA A 61 21.01 -9.96 4.59
CA ALA A 61 19.79 -9.98 5.39
C ALA A 61 19.76 -11.12 6.40
N VAL A 62 19.01 -10.87 7.49
CA VAL A 62 18.60 -11.87 8.48
C VAL A 62 17.06 -11.89 8.57
N VAL A 63 16.49 -13.08 8.73
CA VAL A 63 15.07 -13.25 9.02
C VAL A 63 14.84 -12.97 10.50
N VAL A 64 14.23 -11.85 10.81
CA VAL A 64 13.90 -11.41 12.19
C VAL A 64 12.81 -12.27 12.80
N ALA A 65 11.77 -12.54 12.02
CA ALA A 65 10.65 -13.39 12.40
C ALA A 65 10.03 -14.03 11.16
N ASP A 66 9.44 -15.19 11.33
CA ASP A 66 8.77 -15.94 10.28
C ASP A 66 7.43 -16.47 10.75
N ALA A 67 6.54 -16.76 9.81
CA ALA A 67 5.21 -17.31 10.08
C ALA A 67 4.39 -16.51 11.12
N LEU A 68 4.58 -15.19 11.15
CA LEU A 68 3.77 -14.31 11.99
C LEU A 68 2.30 -14.43 11.61
N LYS A 69 1.42 -14.37 12.61
CA LYS A 69 -0.02 -14.57 12.44
C LYS A 69 -0.81 -13.33 12.81
N ALA A 70 -1.78 -12.99 11.97
CA ALA A 70 -2.83 -12.05 12.31
C ALA A 70 -4.05 -12.84 12.79
N GLY A 71 -4.23 -12.98 14.10
CA GLY A 71 -5.15 -13.97 14.69
C GLY A 71 -4.71 -15.39 14.33
N ASP A 72 -5.62 -16.19 13.77
CA ASP A 72 -5.32 -17.56 13.35
C ASP A 72 -4.70 -17.67 11.94
N THR A 73 -4.63 -16.56 11.20
CA THR A 73 -4.16 -16.52 9.81
C THR A 73 -2.67 -16.22 9.77
N THR A 74 -1.87 -17.12 9.18
CA THR A 74 -0.46 -16.84 8.87
C THR A 74 -0.38 -15.77 7.77
N GLY A 75 0.52 -14.80 7.95
CA GLY A 75 0.61 -13.63 7.07
C GLY A 75 -0.38 -12.53 7.46
N ALA A 76 -0.89 -11.81 6.47
CA ALA A 76 -1.73 -10.63 6.64
C ALA A 76 -1.09 -9.53 7.51
N ILE A 77 0.24 -9.54 7.69
CA ILE A 77 0.97 -8.44 8.30
C ILE A 77 1.18 -7.32 7.29
N ARG A 78 1.19 -6.10 7.79
CA ARG A 78 1.19 -4.89 6.96
C ARG A 78 2.42 -4.03 7.26
N PHE A 79 2.22 -2.76 7.57
CA PHE A 79 3.29 -1.81 7.85
C PHE A 79 3.97 -2.10 9.18
N LEU A 80 5.15 -1.57 9.35
CA LEU A 80 5.92 -1.71 10.57
C LEU A 80 6.56 -0.38 11.00
N ALA A 81 6.85 -0.29 12.28
CA ALA A 81 7.61 0.80 12.89
C ALA A 81 8.70 0.21 13.77
N VAL A 82 9.87 0.84 13.80
CA VAL A 82 11.01 0.39 14.60
C VAL A 82 11.29 1.44 15.68
N ALA A 83 11.32 0.99 16.92
CA ALA A 83 11.59 1.86 18.08
C ALA A 83 13.08 2.16 18.23
N PRO A 84 13.44 3.21 19.01
CA PRO A 84 14.85 3.56 19.27
C PRO A 84 15.67 2.44 19.93
N ASN A 85 15.03 1.51 20.62
CA ASN A 85 15.66 0.32 21.23
C ASN A 85 15.64 -0.92 20.31
N ASN A 86 15.30 -0.76 19.03
CA ASN A 86 15.13 -1.81 18.01
C ASN A 86 13.92 -2.75 18.20
N ASP A 87 12.99 -2.48 19.10
CA ASP A 87 11.71 -3.18 19.10
C ASP A 87 10.97 -2.89 17.79
N VAL A 88 10.36 -3.91 17.22
CA VAL A 88 9.64 -3.79 15.95
C VAL A 88 8.15 -4.01 16.18
N TYR A 89 7.36 -3.03 15.81
CA TYR A 89 5.90 -3.12 15.86
C TYR A 89 5.36 -3.35 14.46
N VAL A 90 4.66 -4.48 14.27
CA VAL A 90 4.12 -4.89 12.96
C VAL A 90 2.61 -4.81 13.01
N LYS A 91 2.01 -3.93 12.21
CA LYS A 91 0.56 -3.82 12.09
C LYS A 91 0.01 -5.02 11.31
N THR A 92 -1.12 -5.55 11.75
CA THR A 92 -1.79 -6.64 11.03
C THR A 92 -3.05 -6.15 10.31
N GLY A 93 -3.33 -6.72 9.16
CA GLY A 93 -4.52 -6.40 8.36
C GLY A 93 -5.83 -6.92 8.98
N MET A 94 -5.76 -7.86 9.92
CA MET A 94 -6.94 -8.53 10.48
C MET A 94 -7.18 -8.25 11.96
N GLY A 95 -6.17 -7.85 12.71
CA GLY A 95 -6.37 -7.50 14.11
C GLY A 95 -5.05 -7.29 14.87
N GLY A 96 -4.98 -6.19 15.59
CA GLY A 96 -3.89 -5.91 16.51
C GLY A 96 -2.55 -5.54 15.90
N ILE A 97 -1.55 -5.60 16.74
CA ILE A 97 -0.16 -5.27 16.48
C ILE A 97 0.68 -6.42 17.06
N ILE A 98 1.68 -6.87 16.31
CA ILE A 98 2.69 -7.81 16.78
C ILE A 98 3.92 -7.01 17.19
N ALA A 99 4.36 -7.15 18.41
CA ALA A 99 5.59 -6.58 18.94
C ALA A 99 6.68 -7.65 18.96
N LEU A 100 7.87 -7.30 18.45
CA LEU A 100 9.01 -8.18 18.30
C LEU A 100 10.20 -7.56 19.03
N ARG A 101 10.92 -8.34 19.83
CA ARG A 101 12.17 -7.92 20.49
C ARG A 101 13.25 -8.97 20.29
N ASP A 102 14.39 -8.52 19.88
CA ASP A 102 15.66 -9.24 19.89
C ASP A 102 16.37 -8.95 21.22
N THR A 103 16.50 -9.96 22.09
CA THR A 103 17.05 -9.79 23.44
C THR A 103 18.54 -10.10 23.52
N ASN A 104 19.06 -10.82 22.52
CA ASN A 104 20.44 -11.28 22.50
C ASN A 104 21.31 -10.57 21.45
N GLY A 105 20.70 -9.75 20.56
CA GLY A 105 21.37 -8.93 19.55
C GLY A 105 21.74 -9.69 18.26
N ASP A 106 21.24 -10.91 18.06
CA ASP A 106 21.58 -11.72 16.87
C ASP A 106 20.79 -11.32 15.61
N GLY A 107 19.86 -10.37 15.74
CA GLY A 107 18.99 -9.88 14.68
C GLY A 107 17.67 -10.63 14.53
N ARG A 108 17.41 -11.62 15.40
CA ARG A 108 16.17 -12.42 15.41
C ARG A 108 15.33 -12.08 16.63
N ALA A 109 14.02 -12.09 16.48
CA ALA A 109 13.13 -11.82 17.60
C ALA A 109 12.97 -13.06 18.48
N ASP A 110 13.46 -12.97 19.73
CA ASP A 110 13.28 -13.96 20.79
C ASP A 110 11.90 -13.84 21.42
N VAL A 111 11.39 -12.60 21.55
CA VAL A 111 10.10 -12.29 22.15
C VAL A 111 9.14 -11.81 21.08
N LYS A 112 7.94 -12.39 21.09
CA LYS A 112 6.84 -12.04 20.18
C LYS A 112 5.56 -11.94 20.99
N GLU A 113 4.99 -10.74 21.04
CA GLU A 113 3.74 -10.48 21.74
C GLU A 113 2.73 -9.83 20.82
N THR A 114 1.44 -10.01 21.10
CA THR A 114 0.36 -9.41 20.30
C THR A 114 -0.53 -8.60 21.20
N PHE A 115 -0.91 -7.40 20.78
CA PHE A 115 -1.79 -6.52 21.52
C PHE A 115 -2.66 -5.67 20.59
N GLY A 116 -3.66 -5.01 21.15
CA GLY A 116 -4.58 -4.15 20.41
C GLY A 116 -5.54 -4.92 19.50
N GLU A 117 -6.41 -4.18 18.87
CA GLU A 117 -7.49 -4.70 18.04
C GLU A 117 -7.60 -3.96 16.72
N GLY A 118 -8.45 -4.48 15.83
CA GLY A 118 -8.78 -3.86 14.55
C GLY A 118 -7.70 -4.02 13.48
N GLY A 119 -8.13 -4.42 12.29
CA GLY A 119 -7.30 -4.51 11.10
C GLY A 119 -7.04 -3.13 10.49
N GLY A 120 -5.93 -3.00 9.78
CA GLY A 120 -5.54 -1.77 9.09
C GLY A 120 -4.08 -1.85 8.61
N SER A 121 -3.54 -0.75 8.11
CA SER A 121 -2.15 -0.73 7.63
C SER A 121 -1.26 0.27 8.38
N GLY A 122 -1.81 1.41 8.75
CA GLY A 122 -1.02 2.50 9.33
C GLY A 122 -0.48 2.17 10.72
N ILE A 123 0.82 2.45 10.92
CA ILE A 123 1.51 2.38 12.20
C ILE A 123 2.70 3.34 12.16
N ALA A 124 2.92 4.09 13.24
CA ALA A 124 4.05 4.99 13.39
C ALA A 124 4.35 5.27 14.86
N LEU A 125 5.60 5.54 15.15
CA LEU A 125 6.04 6.11 16.43
C LEU A 125 6.10 7.63 16.30
N HIS A 126 5.56 8.32 17.28
CA HIS A 126 5.68 9.77 17.40
C HIS A 126 5.77 10.15 18.88
N ASP A 127 6.86 10.79 19.26
CA ASP A 127 7.22 11.04 20.65
C ASP A 127 7.18 9.73 21.49
N GLU A 128 6.46 9.73 22.59
CA GLU A 128 6.30 8.57 23.49
C GLU A 128 5.11 7.67 23.11
N TRP A 129 4.55 7.83 21.92
CA TRP A 129 3.33 7.16 21.51
C TRP A 129 3.56 6.24 20.31
N LEU A 130 2.88 5.10 20.33
CA LEU A 130 2.67 4.24 19.18
C LEU A 130 1.28 4.49 18.61
N TYR A 131 1.22 5.10 17.44
CA TYR A 131 -0.02 5.31 16.71
C TYR A 131 -0.30 4.14 15.77
N HIS A 132 -1.57 3.77 15.64
CA HIS A 132 -1.99 2.80 14.65
C HIS A 132 -3.38 3.13 14.10
N SER A 133 -3.66 2.64 12.90
CA SER A 133 -4.98 2.77 12.29
C SER A 133 -5.78 1.48 12.35
N THR A 134 -7.10 1.66 12.34
CA THR A 134 -8.05 0.68 11.80
C THR A 134 -8.55 1.18 10.44
N ASN A 135 -9.54 0.54 9.84
CA ASN A 135 -10.14 1.03 8.59
C ASN A 135 -10.99 2.29 8.77
N SER A 136 -11.34 2.66 10.00
CA SER A 136 -12.24 3.80 10.30
C SER A 136 -11.73 4.75 11.38
N ALA A 137 -10.57 4.46 11.99
CA ALA A 137 -10.09 5.24 13.13
C ALA A 137 -8.57 5.23 13.26
N ILE A 138 -8.04 6.22 13.97
CA ILE A 138 -6.65 6.30 14.43
C ILE A 138 -6.64 6.25 15.95
N TYR A 139 -5.81 5.38 16.50
CA TYR A 139 -5.58 5.20 17.92
C TYR A 139 -4.12 5.42 18.27
N ARG A 140 -3.82 5.68 19.54
CA ARG A 140 -2.47 5.72 20.06
C ARG A 140 -2.35 5.02 21.41
N TYR A 141 -1.22 4.35 21.62
CA TYR A 141 -0.80 3.76 22.89
C TYR A 141 0.36 4.54 23.48
N LYS A 142 0.31 4.86 24.76
CA LYS A 142 1.48 5.40 25.45
C LYS A 142 2.50 4.29 25.67
N LEU A 143 3.71 4.50 25.19
CA LEU A 143 4.81 3.57 25.42
C LEU A 143 5.50 3.86 26.75
N THR A 144 5.88 2.81 27.46
CA THR A 144 6.68 2.89 28.68
C THR A 144 8.09 2.40 28.37
N PRO A 145 9.15 3.17 28.66
CA PRO A 145 10.52 2.74 28.42
C PRO A 145 10.81 1.37 29.04
N GLY A 146 11.39 0.48 28.24
CA GLY A 146 11.72 -0.90 28.63
C GLY A 146 10.60 -1.92 28.48
N GLU A 147 9.33 -1.51 28.38
CA GLU A 147 8.21 -2.39 28.12
C GLU A 147 8.07 -2.66 26.61
N LEU A 148 7.85 -3.90 26.21
CA LEU A 148 7.63 -4.25 24.80
C LEU A 148 6.22 -3.92 24.36
N VAL A 149 5.22 -4.17 25.17
CA VAL A 149 3.81 -3.87 24.89
C VAL A 149 3.26 -2.84 25.87
N PRO A 150 2.43 -1.90 25.41
CA PRO A 150 1.78 -0.94 26.28
C PRO A 150 0.77 -1.63 27.22
N LYS A 151 0.72 -1.19 28.49
CA LYS A 151 -0.16 -1.76 29.53
C LYS A 151 -1.55 -1.09 29.58
N GLY A 152 -1.68 0.10 28.98
CA GLY A 152 -2.91 0.88 29.00
C GLY A 152 -3.84 0.58 27.83
N THR A 153 -5.06 1.12 27.95
CA THR A 153 -6.00 1.15 26.81
C THR A 153 -5.57 2.20 25.79
N PRO A 154 -5.83 1.99 24.48
CA PRO A 154 -5.51 2.99 23.48
C PRO A 154 -6.40 4.23 23.62
N GLU A 155 -5.84 5.39 23.31
CA GLU A 155 -6.59 6.63 23.17
C GLU A 155 -7.09 6.77 21.73
N LEU A 156 -8.36 7.16 21.58
CA LEU A 156 -8.97 7.44 20.29
C LEU A 156 -8.61 8.86 19.83
N VAL A 157 -7.86 8.98 18.73
CA VAL A 157 -7.45 10.28 18.17
C VAL A 157 -8.44 10.75 17.11
N VAL A 158 -8.74 9.91 16.11
CA VAL A 158 -9.69 10.20 15.04
C VAL A 158 -10.60 9.01 14.82
N SER A 159 -11.90 9.24 14.60
CA SER A 159 -12.90 8.21 14.32
C SER A 159 -13.83 8.61 13.18
N GLY A 160 -14.70 7.67 12.76
CA GLY A 160 -15.73 7.93 11.76
C GLY A 160 -15.18 8.19 10.35
N LEU A 161 -13.92 7.79 10.09
CA LEU A 161 -13.37 7.83 8.73
C LEU A 161 -14.10 6.82 7.85
N PRO A 162 -14.36 7.13 6.57
CA PRO A 162 -15.03 6.22 5.64
C PRO A 162 -14.29 4.86 5.54
N ASP A 163 -15.01 3.76 5.75
CA ASP A 163 -14.44 2.40 5.82
C ASP A 163 -15.13 1.40 4.88
N LYS A 164 -16.09 1.85 4.09
CA LYS A 164 -16.85 0.99 3.16
C LYS A 164 -16.20 0.94 1.78
N GLY A 165 -16.31 -0.21 1.14
CA GLY A 165 -15.83 -0.42 -0.22
C GLY A 165 -14.34 -0.73 -0.33
N GLN A 166 -13.78 -0.45 -1.50
CA GLN A 166 -12.34 -0.63 -1.75
C GLN A 166 -11.53 0.47 -1.05
N HIS A 167 -10.20 0.27 -0.91
CA HIS A 167 -9.25 1.28 -0.43
C HIS A 167 -9.61 1.88 0.95
N ASN A 168 -10.17 1.05 1.82
CA ASN A 168 -10.58 1.46 3.16
C ASN A 168 -9.45 1.53 4.19
N SER A 169 -8.28 0.97 3.87
CA SER A 169 -7.10 1.03 4.74
C SER A 169 -6.68 2.48 4.97
N LYS A 170 -6.44 2.85 6.21
CA LYS A 170 -5.95 4.18 6.57
C LYS A 170 -4.45 4.10 6.83
N ILE A 171 -3.70 4.97 6.15
CA ILE A 171 -2.32 5.23 6.52
C ILE A 171 -2.18 6.69 6.95
N PHE A 172 -1.10 6.97 7.63
CA PHE A 172 -0.83 8.31 8.14
C PHE A 172 0.67 8.54 8.31
N ALA A 173 1.03 9.82 8.41
CA ALA A 173 2.37 10.26 8.78
C ALA A 173 2.28 11.54 9.63
N PHE A 174 3.35 11.83 10.36
CA PHE A 174 3.50 13.09 11.09
C PHE A 174 4.33 14.07 10.28
N GLY A 175 3.85 15.32 10.23
CA GLY A 175 4.61 16.42 9.67
C GLY A 175 5.62 16.99 10.68
N PRO A 176 6.56 17.84 10.21
CA PRO A 176 7.50 18.53 11.10
C PRO A 176 6.81 19.55 12.02
N ASP A 177 5.58 19.89 11.72
CA ASP A 177 4.65 20.69 12.51
C ASP A 177 3.98 19.90 13.64
N GLY A 178 4.32 18.60 13.78
CA GLY A 178 3.70 17.68 14.72
C GLY A 178 2.29 17.26 14.34
N GLN A 179 1.76 17.72 13.20
CA GLN A 179 0.39 17.38 12.78
C GLN A 179 0.32 15.98 12.17
N LEU A 180 -0.85 15.36 12.29
CA LEU A 180 -1.15 14.03 11.79
C LEU A 180 -1.85 14.13 10.43
N TYR A 181 -1.23 13.60 9.39
CA TYR A 181 -1.77 13.54 8.03
C TYR A 181 -2.32 12.14 7.75
N VAL A 182 -3.62 12.03 7.45
CA VAL A 182 -4.33 10.75 7.28
C VAL A 182 -4.90 10.65 5.88
N GLU A 183 -4.66 9.52 5.22
CA GLU A 183 -5.25 9.20 3.91
C GLU A 183 -6.66 8.64 4.07
N VAL A 184 -7.59 9.11 3.24
CA VAL A 184 -8.90 8.51 3.03
C VAL A 184 -9.03 8.16 1.56
N GLY A 185 -8.87 6.89 1.23
CA GLY A 185 -8.95 6.40 -0.14
C GLY A 185 -10.36 6.44 -0.72
N SER A 186 -10.45 6.21 -2.03
CA SER A 186 -11.72 6.09 -2.73
C SER A 186 -12.26 4.65 -2.65
N PRO A 187 -13.51 4.40 -2.33
CA PRO A 187 -14.13 3.08 -2.38
C PRO A 187 -14.36 2.56 -3.82
N SER A 188 -13.98 3.33 -4.83
CA SER A 188 -14.23 3.08 -6.25
C SER A 188 -12.91 3.05 -7.05
N ASN A 189 -12.93 2.38 -8.20
CA ASN A 189 -11.81 2.37 -9.16
C ASN A 189 -11.68 3.70 -9.92
N ALA A 190 -12.78 4.17 -10.52
CA ALA A 190 -12.81 5.38 -11.35
C ALA A 190 -14.14 6.15 -11.21
N TYR A 191 -14.88 5.96 -10.11
CA TYR A 191 -16.15 6.59 -9.81
C TYR A 191 -17.21 6.38 -10.92
N GLY A 192 -17.29 5.14 -11.41
CA GLY A 192 -18.20 4.72 -12.48
C GLY A 192 -19.56 4.22 -11.98
N GLY A 193 -19.98 4.59 -10.78
CA GLY A 193 -21.24 4.17 -10.17
C GLY A 193 -21.37 2.65 -10.04
N PRO A 194 -22.57 2.08 -10.17
CA PRO A 194 -22.81 0.64 -10.07
C PRO A 194 -22.09 -0.19 -11.14
N LYS A 195 -21.65 0.45 -12.23
CA LYS A 195 -20.92 -0.18 -13.34
C LYS A 195 -19.42 0.06 -13.30
N ASP A 196 -18.91 0.60 -12.18
CA ASP A 196 -17.48 0.79 -12.00
C ASP A 196 -16.72 -0.50 -12.36
N ARG A 197 -15.73 -0.41 -13.24
CA ARG A 197 -14.98 -1.53 -13.86
C ARG A 197 -15.72 -2.34 -14.94
N ALA A 198 -16.98 -2.08 -15.26
CA ALA A 198 -17.71 -2.79 -16.29
C ALA A 198 -17.45 -2.20 -17.69
N LEU A 199 -17.75 -3.00 -18.74
CA LEU A 199 -17.70 -2.56 -20.13
C LEU A 199 -18.57 -1.31 -20.34
N GLY A 200 -17.97 -0.26 -20.89
CA GLY A 200 -18.64 1.00 -21.21
C GLY A 200 -19.06 1.81 -19.97
N ALA A 201 -18.42 1.57 -18.82
CA ALA A 201 -18.65 2.37 -17.61
C ALA A 201 -18.54 3.86 -17.93
N LYS A 202 -19.42 4.66 -17.34
CA LYS A 202 -19.40 6.13 -17.41
C LYS A 202 -19.14 6.68 -16.03
N GLY A 203 -18.30 7.68 -15.96
CA GLY A 203 -18.01 8.38 -14.70
C GLY A 203 -19.19 9.23 -14.26
N GLU A 204 -19.41 9.26 -12.95
CA GLU A 204 -20.34 10.17 -12.29
C GLU A 204 -19.60 11.45 -11.87
N ASP A 205 -20.33 12.51 -11.51
CA ASP A 205 -19.74 13.71 -10.95
C ASP A 205 -19.20 13.43 -9.53
N PRO A 206 -17.89 13.50 -9.30
CA PRO A 206 -17.31 13.19 -8.00
C PRO A 206 -17.26 14.40 -7.05
N THR A 207 -17.85 15.55 -7.39
CA THR A 207 -17.68 16.81 -6.65
C THR A 207 -18.05 16.68 -5.17
N GLU A 208 -19.22 16.15 -4.86
CA GLU A 208 -19.63 15.94 -3.46
C GLU A 208 -18.87 14.80 -2.79
N PHE A 209 -18.59 13.75 -3.54
CA PHE A 209 -17.84 12.59 -3.07
C PHE A 209 -16.42 12.96 -2.63
N LEU A 210 -15.72 13.77 -3.39
CA LEU A 210 -14.35 14.20 -3.10
C LEU A 210 -14.24 15.11 -1.86
N LYS A 211 -15.34 15.60 -1.30
CA LYS A 211 -15.32 16.32 -0.02
C LYS A 211 -14.99 15.42 1.17
N THR A 212 -15.19 14.11 1.05
CA THR A 212 -14.98 13.14 2.14
C THR A 212 -14.10 11.95 1.79
N HIS A 213 -13.78 11.73 0.50
CA HIS A 213 -13.00 10.61 0.01
C HIS A 213 -11.93 11.07 -0.97
N GLY A 214 -10.99 10.20 -1.27
CA GLY A 214 -9.97 10.44 -2.30
C GLY A 214 -9.06 11.62 -1.97
N GLY A 215 -8.58 11.71 -0.73
CA GLY A 215 -7.76 12.83 -0.28
C GLY A 215 -6.95 12.56 0.99
N TRP A 216 -6.29 13.61 1.43
CA TRP A 216 -5.55 13.67 2.70
C TRP A 216 -6.22 14.67 3.63
N TRP A 217 -6.28 14.32 4.93
CA TRP A 217 -6.78 15.18 6.01
C TRP A 217 -5.68 15.39 7.04
N ARG A 218 -5.55 16.61 7.54
CA ARG A 218 -4.63 16.99 8.61
C ARG A 218 -5.38 17.19 9.91
N PHE A 219 -4.88 16.55 10.99
CA PHE A 219 -5.47 16.58 12.35
C PHE A 219 -4.42 17.01 13.37
N ASP A 220 -4.87 17.52 14.51
CA ASP A 220 -4.04 17.70 15.70
C ASP A 220 -3.95 16.36 16.46
N PRO A 221 -2.79 15.72 16.57
CA PRO A 221 -2.67 14.43 17.26
C PRO A 221 -2.90 14.54 18.78
N ASN A 222 -2.83 15.74 19.37
CA ASN A 222 -3.06 15.97 20.79
C ASN A 222 -4.53 16.17 21.14
N LYS A 223 -5.40 16.42 20.16
CA LYS A 223 -6.85 16.47 20.34
C LYS A 223 -7.43 15.08 20.15
N LEU A 224 -8.06 14.55 21.21
CA LEU A 224 -8.71 13.25 21.18
C LEU A 224 -10.15 13.32 20.66
N ASN A 225 -10.68 12.16 20.22
CA ASN A 225 -12.05 11.97 19.78
C ASN A 225 -12.48 12.89 18.62
N GLN A 226 -11.57 13.20 17.71
CA GLN A 226 -11.86 13.93 16.49
C GLN A 226 -12.68 13.06 15.52
N SER A 227 -13.51 13.71 14.72
CA SER A 227 -14.15 13.15 13.52
C SER A 227 -13.43 13.63 12.26
N GLN A 228 -13.79 13.11 11.10
CA GLN A 228 -13.24 13.61 9.83
C GLN A 228 -13.52 15.10 9.62
N ALA A 229 -14.67 15.60 10.09
CA ALA A 229 -15.07 17.01 9.97
C ALA A 229 -14.21 17.97 10.82
N ASP A 230 -13.53 17.47 11.84
CA ASP A 230 -12.56 18.24 12.65
C ASP A 230 -11.21 18.41 11.93
N GLY A 231 -10.94 17.59 10.92
CA GLY A 231 -9.71 17.62 10.15
C GLY A 231 -9.74 18.67 9.04
N PHE A 232 -8.57 19.23 8.73
CA PHE A 232 -8.39 20.09 7.56
C PHE A 232 -8.21 19.24 6.30
N HIS A 233 -9.09 19.39 5.30
CA HIS A 233 -8.99 18.71 4.01
C HIS A 233 -7.79 19.24 3.23
N TYR A 234 -6.67 18.51 3.29
CA TYR A 234 -5.36 18.97 2.83
C TYR A 234 -5.20 18.89 1.31
N SER A 235 -5.69 17.80 0.68
CA SER A 235 -5.64 17.62 -0.77
C SER A 235 -6.70 16.63 -1.24
N THR A 236 -7.00 16.62 -2.53
CA THR A 236 -8.06 15.81 -3.14
C THR A 236 -7.64 15.19 -4.48
N GLY A 237 -8.51 14.40 -5.09
CA GLY A 237 -8.28 13.81 -6.40
C GLY A 237 -7.32 12.62 -6.38
N HIS A 238 -7.33 11.85 -5.32
CA HIS A 238 -6.55 10.62 -5.13
C HIS A 238 -7.44 9.38 -5.26
N ARG A 239 -6.89 8.30 -5.81
CA ARG A 239 -7.57 7.00 -5.76
C ARG A 239 -7.25 6.27 -4.46
N HIS A 240 -5.98 5.99 -4.23
CA HIS A 240 -5.46 5.33 -3.03
C HIS A 240 -3.96 5.55 -2.92
N MET A 241 -3.51 6.18 -1.85
CA MET A 241 -2.11 6.49 -1.63
C MET A 241 -1.64 5.82 -0.34
N LEU A 242 -1.07 4.62 -0.44
CA LEU A 242 -0.55 3.88 0.72
C LEU A 242 0.92 4.17 1.03
N SER A 243 1.55 5.11 0.33
CA SER A 243 2.93 5.53 0.60
C SER A 243 2.93 7.00 0.95
N ILE A 244 3.54 7.35 2.07
CA ILE A 244 3.83 8.73 2.45
C ILE A 244 5.11 8.79 3.28
N ALA A 245 5.98 9.75 2.97
CA ALA A 245 7.14 10.06 3.81
C ALA A 245 7.51 11.54 3.68
N TRP A 246 7.97 12.12 4.79
CA TRP A 246 8.49 13.49 4.84
C TRP A 246 9.94 13.52 4.37
N ASN A 247 10.26 14.43 3.46
CA ASN A 247 11.62 14.73 3.07
C ASN A 247 12.11 16.00 3.79
N PRO A 248 13.11 15.90 4.68
CA PRO A 248 13.57 17.05 5.47
C PRO A 248 14.33 18.09 4.64
N VAL A 249 14.86 17.72 3.47
CA VAL A 249 15.63 18.62 2.59
C VAL A 249 14.68 19.53 1.81
N SER A 250 13.74 18.97 1.06
CA SER A 250 12.72 19.74 0.32
C SER A 250 11.61 20.29 1.22
N LYS A 251 11.54 19.85 2.49
CA LYS A 251 10.51 20.23 3.47
C LYS A 251 9.09 19.98 2.94
N THR A 252 8.88 18.79 2.37
CA THR A 252 7.59 18.38 1.85
C THR A 252 7.38 16.88 1.99
N PHE A 253 6.13 16.45 1.93
CA PHE A 253 5.79 15.04 1.81
C PHE A 253 5.89 14.57 0.36
N PHE A 254 6.35 13.35 0.20
CA PHE A 254 6.17 12.57 -1.01
C PHE A 254 5.16 11.45 -0.73
N VAL A 255 4.31 11.18 -1.71
CA VAL A 255 3.29 10.13 -1.68
C VAL A 255 3.36 9.31 -2.94
N VAL A 256 2.96 8.03 -2.89
CA VAL A 256 2.83 7.20 -4.10
C VAL A 256 1.42 6.66 -4.18
N GLN A 257 0.76 6.91 -5.33
CA GLN A 257 -0.60 6.53 -5.61
C GLN A 257 -0.65 5.19 -6.34
N MET A 258 -1.56 4.32 -5.95
CA MET A 258 -1.97 3.17 -6.74
C MET A 258 -2.85 3.61 -7.91
N GLY A 259 -2.42 3.31 -9.13
CA GLY A 259 -3.15 3.58 -10.35
C GLY A 259 -4.49 2.85 -10.42
N ARG A 260 -5.35 3.31 -11.33
CA ARG A 260 -6.63 2.64 -11.61
C ARG A 260 -6.43 1.29 -12.31
N ASP A 261 -7.44 0.44 -12.30
CA ASP A 261 -7.41 -0.87 -12.96
C ASP A 261 -8.37 -0.94 -14.16
N ASN A 262 -8.29 -2.04 -14.94
CA ASN A 262 -9.32 -2.49 -15.88
C ASN A 262 -9.57 -1.57 -17.08
N LEU A 263 -8.53 -0.94 -17.66
CA LEU A 263 -8.66 -0.10 -18.85
C LEU A 263 -9.24 -0.87 -20.04
N SER A 264 -8.68 -2.04 -20.40
CA SER A 264 -9.15 -2.88 -21.51
C SER A 264 -10.53 -3.47 -21.27
N THR A 265 -10.90 -3.69 -20.00
CA THR A 265 -12.24 -4.16 -19.64
C THR A 265 -13.30 -3.08 -19.85
N VAL A 266 -12.99 -1.86 -19.42
CA VAL A 266 -13.92 -0.73 -19.51
C VAL A 266 -14.09 -0.28 -20.95
N ASP A 267 -13.01 -0.22 -21.72
CA ASP A 267 -13.00 0.25 -23.09
C ASP A 267 -12.06 -0.56 -23.98
N PRO A 268 -12.47 -1.80 -24.39
CA PRO A 268 -11.64 -2.66 -25.23
C PRO A 268 -11.47 -2.14 -26.67
N ALA A 269 -12.22 -1.10 -27.08
CA ALA A 269 -12.05 -0.49 -28.39
C ALA A 269 -10.78 0.36 -28.49
N HIS A 270 -10.35 0.94 -27.36
CA HIS A 270 -9.20 1.86 -27.31
C HIS A 270 -8.02 1.35 -26.48
N TYR A 271 -8.25 0.33 -25.62
CA TYR A 271 -7.21 -0.20 -24.73
C TYR A 271 -7.02 -1.70 -24.92
N THR A 272 -5.79 -2.09 -25.20
CA THR A 272 -5.38 -3.50 -25.32
C THR A 272 -5.13 -4.13 -23.94
N GLU A 273 -4.96 -5.46 -23.89
CA GLU A 273 -4.48 -6.17 -22.70
C GLU A 273 -3.10 -5.68 -22.25
N GLU A 274 -2.25 -5.25 -23.22
CA GLU A 274 -0.96 -4.65 -22.93
C GLU A 274 -1.10 -3.29 -22.27
N ASP A 275 -1.98 -2.43 -22.79
CA ASP A 275 -2.30 -1.16 -22.15
C ASP A 275 -2.82 -1.39 -20.73
N ASN A 276 -3.69 -2.37 -20.54
CA ASN A 276 -4.21 -2.71 -19.22
C ASN A 276 -3.12 -3.18 -18.26
N ALA A 277 -2.08 -3.89 -18.75
CA ALA A 277 -0.99 -4.38 -17.92
C ALA A 277 0.05 -3.31 -17.59
N GLU A 278 0.28 -2.34 -18.47
CA GLU A 278 1.35 -1.34 -18.35
C GLU A 278 0.85 0.04 -17.88
N LYS A 279 -0.46 0.28 -17.91
CA LYS A 279 -1.10 1.57 -17.59
C LYS A 279 -2.20 1.44 -16.54
N PRO A 280 -2.38 2.51 -15.77
CA PRO A 280 -1.52 3.68 -15.59
C PRO A 280 -0.26 3.35 -14.79
N SER A 281 0.67 4.29 -14.72
CA SER A 281 1.78 4.21 -13.76
C SER A 281 1.29 4.26 -12.32
N GLU A 282 2.14 3.76 -11.41
CA GLU A 282 2.06 4.10 -10.00
C GLU A 282 2.80 5.42 -9.82
N ASP A 283 2.11 6.44 -9.33
CA ASP A 283 2.54 7.83 -9.43
C ASP A 283 3.11 8.36 -8.11
N MET A 284 4.40 8.73 -8.09
CA MET A 284 4.96 9.51 -6.98
C MET A 284 4.69 10.99 -7.19
N PHE A 285 4.11 11.63 -6.17
CA PHE A 285 3.84 13.07 -6.16
C PHE A 285 4.50 13.76 -4.98
N VAL A 286 4.74 15.06 -5.14
CA VAL A 286 4.90 16.00 -4.03
C VAL A 286 3.51 16.32 -3.51
N LEU A 287 3.24 16.05 -2.24
CA LEU A 287 1.94 16.35 -1.61
C LEU A 287 1.86 17.83 -1.26
N LYS A 288 0.88 18.53 -1.81
CA LYS A 288 0.68 19.98 -1.63
C LYS A 288 -0.70 20.29 -1.08
N GLU A 289 -0.76 21.27 -0.17
CA GLU A 289 -2.02 21.80 0.35
C GLU A 289 -2.88 22.39 -0.78
N GLY A 290 -4.17 22.07 -0.78
CA GLY A 290 -5.15 22.53 -1.78
C GLY A 290 -5.04 21.87 -3.16
N ALA A 291 -4.06 20.99 -3.39
CA ALA A 291 -3.88 20.37 -4.69
C ALA A 291 -4.95 19.31 -4.99
N ASN A 292 -5.32 19.23 -6.27
CA ASN A 292 -6.14 18.15 -6.84
C ASN A 292 -5.28 17.34 -7.81
N TYR A 293 -5.19 16.02 -7.60
CA TYR A 293 -4.33 15.12 -8.37
C TYR A 293 -5.01 14.44 -9.55
N GLY A 294 -6.27 14.80 -9.84
CA GLY A 294 -6.96 14.52 -11.09
C GLY A 294 -7.76 13.23 -11.15
N TRP A 295 -7.70 12.35 -10.13
CA TRP A 295 -8.62 11.23 -10.05
C TRP A 295 -10.04 11.74 -9.71
N PRO A 296 -11.10 11.17 -10.29
CA PRO A 296 -11.16 10.05 -11.22
C PRO A 296 -11.05 10.43 -12.70
N PHE A 297 -10.95 11.70 -13.03
CA PHE A 297 -11.05 12.20 -14.41
C PHE A 297 -9.87 11.78 -15.29
N THR A 298 -8.70 11.58 -14.68
CA THR A 298 -7.43 11.40 -15.41
C THR A 298 -6.56 10.31 -14.80
N TYR A 299 -5.63 9.81 -15.61
CA TYR A 299 -4.52 8.97 -15.18
C TYR A 299 -3.23 9.39 -15.92
N TYR A 300 -2.06 9.01 -15.41
CA TYR A 300 -0.79 9.25 -16.09
C TYR A 300 -0.37 8.01 -16.89
N ASP A 301 -0.10 8.22 -18.19
CA ASP A 301 0.41 7.19 -19.10
C ASP A 301 1.95 7.25 -19.11
N PRO A 302 2.65 6.23 -18.56
CA PRO A 302 4.10 6.25 -18.47
C PRO A 302 4.78 6.07 -19.85
N ILE A 303 4.08 5.53 -20.83
CA ILE A 303 4.59 5.28 -22.18
C ILE A 303 4.54 6.58 -22.99
N GLN A 304 3.40 7.26 -22.98
CA GLN A 304 3.21 8.54 -23.63
C GLN A 304 3.78 9.72 -22.84
N LYS A 305 4.16 9.49 -21.57
CA LYS A 305 4.63 10.51 -20.62
C LYS A 305 3.66 11.69 -20.54
N ALA A 306 2.39 11.39 -20.41
CA ALA A 306 1.32 12.39 -20.45
C ALA A 306 0.15 11.99 -19.55
N ARG A 307 -0.56 12.99 -19.04
CA ARG A 307 -1.81 12.80 -18.32
C ARG A 307 -2.95 12.67 -19.31
N MET A 308 -3.64 11.52 -19.26
CA MET A 308 -4.70 11.13 -20.17
C MET A 308 -6.06 11.29 -19.50
N LEU A 309 -7.11 11.54 -20.28
CA LEU A 309 -8.48 11.41 -19.79
C LEU A 309 -8.80 9.93 -19.53
N ALA A 310 -9.48 9.64 -18.43
CA ALA A 310 -9.96 8.31 -18.15
C ALA A 310 -11.12 7.94 -19.08
N PRO A 311 -11.25 6.66 -19.51
CA PRO A 311 -12.29 6.25 -20.46
C PRO A 311 -13.71 6.54 -19.97
N GLU A 312 -13.96 6.47 -18.67
CA GLU A 312 -15.25 6.80 -18.06
C GLU A 312 -15.63 8.28 -18.27
N TYR A 313 -14.66 9.15 -18.51
CA TYR A 313 -14.81 10.60 -18.72
C TYR A 313 -14.51 11.02 -20.15
N GLY A 314 -14.62 10.08 -21.10
CA GLY A 314 -14.48 10.35 -22.54
C GLY A 314 -13.06 10.25 -23.08
N GLY A 315 -12.13 9.68 -22.33
CA GLY A 315 -10.81 9.28 -22.79
C GLY A 315 -10.88 8.14 -23.82
N ASP A 316 -9.89 8.08 -24.70
CA ASP A 316 -9.79 7.13 -25.82
C ASP A 316 -8.34 6.68 -26.05
N ASN A 317 -7.51 6.70 -25.00
CA ASN A 317 -6.08 6.39 -25.06
C ASN A 317 -5.23 7.39 -25.89
N VAL A 318 -5.86 8.45 -26.40
CA VAL A 318 -5.22 9.54 -27.17
C VAL A 318 -5.49 10.90 -26.54
N LYS A 319 -6.70 11.14 -26.06
CA LYS A 319 -7.11 12.41 -25.46
C LYS A 319 -6.35 12.67 -24.17
N ARG A 320 -5.65 13.78 -24.15
CA ARG A 320 -4.91 14.26 -22.97
C ARG A 320 -5.80 15.11 -22.06
N ALA A 321 -5.49 15.11 -20.78
CA ALA A 321 -6.03 16.09 -19.86
C ALA A 321 -5.55 17.51 -20.24
N GLU A 322 -6.28 18.50 -19.75
CA GLU A 322 -5.89 19.92 -19.89
C GLU A 322 -4.54 20.15 -19.21
N ALA A 323 -3.60 20.73 -19.98
CA ALA A 323 -2.23 20.92 -19.52
C ALA A 323 -2.17 21.81 -18.25
N GLY A 324 -1.44 21.38 -17.24
CA GLY A 324 -1.23 22.12 -16.00
C GLY A 324 -2.41 22.12 -15.02
N LYS A 325 -3.55 21.51 -15.37
CA LYS A 325 -4.72 21.44 -14.51
C LYS A 325 -4.49 20.54 -13.28
N TYR A 326 -3.77 19.45 -13.47
CA TYR A 326 -3.39 18.51 -12.43
C TYR A 326 -1.88 18.27 -12.44
N PRO A 327 -1.23 18.07 -11.29
CA PRO A 327 0.21 17.83 -11.27
C PRO A 327 0.56 16.48 -11.93
N ASP A 328 1.63 16.47 -12.72
CA ASP A 328 2.23 15.24 -13.19
C ASP A 328 3.07 14.58 -12.08
N PRO A 329 3.27 13.26 -12.12
CA PRO A 329 4.13 12.58 -11.15
C PRO A 329 5.59 13.01 -11.33
N VAL A 330 6.29 13.10 -10.19
CA VAL A 330 7.75 13.34 -10.18
C VAL A 330 8.54 12.07 -10.49
N VAL A 331 7.95 10.89 -10.21
CA VAL A 331 8.41 9.57 -10.67
C VAL A 331 7.20 8.75 -11.04
N ALA A 332 7.23 8.10 -12.20
CA ALA A 332 6.22 7.15 -12.66
C ALA A 332 6.82 5.74 -12.62
N PHE A 333 6.28 4.88 -11.74
CA PHE A 333 6.66 3.47 -11.69
C PHE A 333 5.78 2.65 -12.65
N PRO A 334 6.19 1.43 -13.02
CA PRO A 334 5.36 0.55 -13.85
C PRO A 334 3.98 0.30 -13.25
N GLY A 335 3.01 0.14 -14.11
CA GLY A 335 1.62 -0.08 -13.74
C GLY A 335 1.42 -1.29 -12.83
N HIS A 336 0.54 -1.14 -11.85
CA HIS A 336 0.05 -2.20 -10.96
C HIS A 336 1.10 -2.81 -10.01
N TRP A 337 2.23 -2.16 -9.80
CA TRP A 337 3.22 -2.64 -8.83
C TRP A 337 2.75 -2.55 -7.38
N ALA A 338 1.69 -1.79 -7.12
CA ALA A 338 1.03 -1.63 -5.81
C ALA A 338 1.98 -1.11 -4.71
N PRO A 339 2.32 0.17 -4.72
CA PRO A 339 3.17 0.80 -3.71
C PRO A 339 2.52 0.75 -2.32
N LEU A 340 3.32 0.38 -1.31
CA LEU A 340 2.90 0.35 0.09
C LEU A 340 3.80 1.26 0.94
N GLN A 341 4.41 0.79 2.01
CA GLN A 341 5.17 1.66 2.90
C GLN A 341 6.41 2.25 2.23
N MET A 342 6.65 3.54 2.45
CA MET A 342 7.80 4.30 1.97
C MET A 342 8.53 4.97 3.13
N ALA A 343 9.85 5.07 3.04
CA ALA A 343 10.67 5.83 3.98
C ALA A 343 11.90 6.45 3.29
N PHE A 344 12.31 7.64 3.74
CA PHE A 344 13.59 8.24 3.35
C PHE A 344 14.73 7.68 4.21
N TYR A 345 15.84 7.40 3.58
CA TYR A 345 17.04 6.92 4.27
C TYR A 345 17.86 8.07 4.82
N SER A 346 17.88 8.21 6.15
CA SER A 346 18.69 9.20 6.86
C SER A 346 19.92 8.60 7.57
N GLY A 347 20.05 7.26 7.53
CA GLY A 347 21.15 6.54 8.19
C GLY A 347 22.50 6.68 7.48
N THR A 348 23.54 6.15 8.11
CA THR A 348 24.91 6.15 7.59
C THR A 348 25.46 4.74 7.33
N GLN A 349 24.72 3.69 7.67
CA GLN A 349 25.13 2.31 7.48
C GLN A 349 25.19 1.93 6.00
N PHE A 350 24.18 2.32 5.20
CA PHE A 350 24.20 2.08 3.76
C PHE A 350 25.18 3.00 3.05
N PRO A 351 25.75 2.58 1.90
CA PRO A 351 26.59 3.41 1.07
C PRO A 351 26.00 4.78 0.77
N GLU A 352 26.88 5.75 0.56
CA GLU A 352 26.52 7.16 0.36
C GLU A 352 25.47 7.39 -0.72
N LYS A 353 25.50 6.59 -1.80
CA LYS A 353 24.51 6.70 -2.90
C LYS A 353 23.05 6.56 -2.46
N TYR A 354 22.80 5.93 -1.30
CA TYR A 354 21.45 5.71 -0.78
C TYR A 354 20.97 6.81 0.18
N ARG A 355 21.89 7.66 0.67
CA ARG A 355 21.57 8.68 1.66
C ARG A 355 20.66 9.75 1.07
N GLY A 356 19.62 10.13 1.82
CA GLY A 356 18.64 11.13 1.40
C GLY A 356 17.65 10.64 0.33
N GLY A 357 17.81 9.45 -0.22
CA GLY A 357 16.85 8.86 -1.15
C GLY A 357 15.70 8.14 -0.47
N ALA A 358 14.65 7.84 -1.22
CA ALA A 358 13.46 7.15 -0.75
C ALA A 358 13.48 5.66 -1.12
N PHE A 359 13.02 4.82 -0.21
CA PHE A 359 12.75 3.41 -0.47
C PHE A 359 11.25 3.18 -0.41
N VAL A 360 10.73 2.39 -1.37
CA VAL A 360 9.30 2.04 -1.49
C VAL A 360 9.16 0.53 -1.58
N ALA A 361 8.34 -0.05 -0.71
CA ALA A 361 7.95 -1.45 -0.81
C ALA A 361 6.81 -1.59 -1.83
N PHE A 362 7.01 -2.40 -2.86
CA PHE A 362 6.00 -2.72 -3.85
C PHE A 362 5.45 -4.12 -3.60
N HIS A 363 4.16 -4.17 -3.26
CA HIS A 363 3.44 -5.41 -2.92
C HIS A 363 3.33 -6.38 -4.10
N GLY A 364 3.38 -5.84 -5.30
CA GLY A 364 3.27 -6.58 -6.53
C GLY A 364 1.84 -6.67 -7.06
N SER A 365 1.78 -6.80 -8.38
CA SER A 365 0.54 -6.79 -9.14
C SER A 365 -0.31 -8.04 -8.93
N TRP A 366 -1.57 -7.94 -9.37
CA TRP A 366 -2.52 -9.05 -9.37
C TRP A 366 -3.33 -9.11 -10.70
N ASN A 367 -3.20 -8.09 -11.55
CA ASN A 367 -4.07 -7.85 -12.72
C ASN A 367 -3.28 -7.61 -14.02
N ARG A 368 -2.02 -8.08 -14.11
CA ARG A 368 -1.21 -7.96 -15.32
C ARG A 368 -1.35 -9.13 -16.30
N ALA A 369 -1.98 -10.24 -15.88
CA ALA A 369 -2.16 -11.40 -16.76
C ALA A 369 -2.90 -11.01 -18.06
N PRO A 370 -2.51 -11.56 -19.23
CA PRO A 370 -1.59 -12.68 -19.44
C PRO A 370 -0.10 -12.36 -19.33
N LYS A 371 0.27 -11.08 -19.15
CA LYS A 371 1.67 -10.69 -18.92
C LYS A 371 2.16 -11.15 -17.55
N PRO A 372 3.48 -11.31 -17.36
CA PRO A 372 4.05 -11.58 -16.06
C PRO A 372 3.66 -10.54 -15.03
N GLN A 373 3.44 -10.98 -13.79
CA GLN A 373 3.22 -10.09 -12.66
C GLN A 373 4.50 -9.25 -12.40
N GLY A 374 4.34 -8.03 -11.90
CA GLY A 374 5.42 -7.07 -11.66
C GLY A 374 5.33 -6.45 -10.28
N GLY A 375 6.37 -5.74 -9.86
CA GLY A 375 6.55 -5.29 -8.48
C GLY A 375 7.18 -6.42 -7.65
N TYR A 376 6.66 -6.70 -6.46
CA TYR A 376 7.21 -7.70 -5.53
C TYR A 376 8.67 -7.39 -5.18
N ASN A 377 8.97 -6.15 -4.89
CA ASN A 377 10.32 -5.67 -4.66
C ASN A 377 10.35 -4.49 -3.68
N VAL A 378 11.54 -4.12 -3.26
CA VAL A 378 11.80 -2.82 -2.66
C VAL A 378 12.60 -2.01 -3.68
N THR A 379 12.11 -0.83 -3.99
CA THR A 379 12.68 0.07 -4.98
C THR A 379 13.33 1.26 -4.28
N TYR A 380 14.46 1.72 -4.78
CA TYR A 380 15.15 2.93 -4.38
C TYR A 380 14.96 4.04 -5.40
N VAL A 381 14.63 5.24 -4.94
CA VAL A 381 14.53 6.47 -5.73
C VAL A 381 15.63 7.42 -5.26
N PRO A 382 16.60 7.76 -6.12
CA PRO A 382 17.64 8.73 -5.78
C PRO A 382 17.07 10.16 -5.74
N PHE A 383 17.53 10.94 -4.77
CA PHE A 383 17.17 12.35 -4.60
C PHE A 383 18.41 13.23 -4.72
N ASP A 384 18.22 14.46 -5.14
CA ASP A 384 19.25 15.47 -5.24
C ASP A 384 19.42 16.25 -3.91
N ASP A 385 20.36 17.19 -3.90
CA ASP A 385 20.67 18.07 -2.77
C ASP A 385 19.54 19.09 -2.46
N LYS A 386 18.54 19.23 -3.34
CA LYS A 386 17.32 20.02 -3.11
C LYS A 386 16.17 19.18 -2.58
N GLY A 387 16.38 17.87 -2.41
CA GLY A 387 15.37 16.93 -1.95
C GLY A 387 14.30 16.64 -3.00
N MET A 388 14.69 16.63 -4.29
CA MET A 388 13.82 16.23 -5.40
C MET A 388 14.34 14.95 -6.07
N PRO A 389 13.46 14.10 -6.64
CA PRO A 389 13.91 12.90 -7.33
C PRO A 389 14.87 13.23 -8.49
N ARG A 390 15.99 12.51 -8.55
CA ARG A 390 17.02 12.64 -9.57
C ARG A 390 16.97 11.47 -10.54
N GLY A 391 16.16 11.58 -11.57
CA GLY A 391 15.95 10.54 -12.57
C GLY A 391 14.87 9.55 -12.15
N GLY A 392 15.02 8.27 -12.52
CA GLY A 392 14.05 7.22 -12.26
C GLY A 392 14.22 6.55 -10.89
N TYR A 393 14.15 5.24 -10.92
CA TYR A 393 14.28 4.38 -9.74
C TYR A 393 15.16 3.17 -10.08
N GLU A 394 15.66 2.50 -9.05
CA GLU A 394 16.32 1.19 -9.18
C GLU A 394 15.70 0.16 -8.23
N VAL A 395 15.59 -1.09 -8.66
CA VAL A 395 15.16 -2.19 -7.79
C VAL A 395 16.30 -2.49 -6.82
N PHE A 396 16.06 -2.23 -5.54
CA PHE A 396 17.04 -2.45 -4.46
C PHE A 396 17.01 -3.89 -3.96
N ALA A 397 15.84 -4.40 -3.56
CA ALA A 397 15.68 -5.78 -3.13
C ALA A 397 14.63 -6.50 -3.97
N SER A 398 14.92 -7.72 -4.39
CA SER A 398 14.06 -8.54 -5.25
C SER A 398 14.08 -10.01 -4.82
N GLY A 399 13.50 -10.90 -5.64
CA GLY A 399 13.48 -12.33 -5.34
C GLY A 399 12.36 -12.75 -4.38
N PHE A 400 11.58 -11.82 -3.85
CA PHE A 400 10.46 -12.12 -2.96
C PHE A 400 9.47 -13.17 -3.51
N PRO A 401 9.09 -13.18 -4.79
CA PRO A 401 8.20 -14.20 -5.29
C PRO A 401 8.77 -15.61 -5.25
N GLY A 402 10.10 -15.76 -5.19
CA GLY A 402 10.76 -17.05 -5.30
C GLY A 402 10.79 -17.61 -6.73
N LEU A 403 10.21 -16.91 -7.69
CA LEU A 403 10.13 -17.23 -9.11
C LEU A 403 10.69 -16.08 -9.95
N ALA A 404 11.24 -16.38 -11.12
CA ALA A 404 11.73 -15.36 -12.05
C ALA A 404 10.58 -14.67 -12.78
N GLU A 405 9.63 -15.46 -13.27
CA GLU A 405 8.42 -15.01 -13.95
C GLU A 405 7.22 -15.85 -13.52
N PHE A 406 6.07 -15.22 -13.38
CA PHE A 406 4.81 -15.86 -13.05
C PHE A 406 3.63 -14.97 -13.46
N THR A 407 2.49 -15.58 -13.76
CA THR A 407 1.27 -14.86 -14.17
C THR A 407 0.18 -14.88 -13.10
N LYS A 408 0.22 -15.84 -12.19
CA LYS A 408 -0.75 -15.96 -11.10
C LYS A 408 -0.19 -15.32 -9.82
N PRO A 409 -0.82 -14.30 -9.26
CA PRO A 409 -0.34 -13.64 -8.02
C PRO A 409 -0.13 -14.60 -6.85
N GLY A 410 -0.95 -15.65 -6.75
CA GLY A 410 -0.87 -16.69 -5.71
C GLY A 410 0.38 -17.58 -5.78
N ASP A 411 1.13 -17.56 -6.90
CA ASP A 411 2.38 -18.29 -7.04
C ASP A 411 3.53 -17.58 -6.33
N ALA A 412 3.38 -16.30 -5.99
CA ALA A 412 4.40 -15.55 -5.28
C ALA A 412 4.57 -16.04 -3.84
N LYS A 413 5.82 -16.36 -3.47
CA LYS A 413 6.14 -16.84 -2.12
C LYS A 413 5.96 -15.74 -1.07
N TYR A 414 6.42 -14.54 -1.37
CA TYR A 414 6.37 -13.36 -0.50
C TYR A 414 5.94 -12.12 -1.27
N ARG A 415 5.28 -11.20 -0.57
CA ARG A 415 4.81 -9.91 -1.09
C ARG A 415 5.17 -8.79 -0.11
N PRO A 416 6.19 -7.95 -0.41
CA PRO A 416 6.62 -6.86 0.47
C PRO A 416 5.49 -5.90 0.83
N ALA A 417 5.46 -5.43 2.07
CA ALA A 417 4.44 -4.49 2.52
C ALA A 417 5.00 -3.35 3.38
N GLY A 418 5.52 -3.67 4.56
CA GLY A 418 6.09 -2.71 5.48
C GLY A 418 7.56 -2.44 5.19
N LEU A 419 8.00 -1.20 5.43
CA LEU A 419 9.38 -0.76 5.31
C LEU A 419 9.68 0.31 6.36
N ALA A 420 10.69 0.09 7.20
CA ALA A 420 11.19 1.10 8.12
C ALA A 420 12.69 0.92 8.37
N PHE A 421 13.34 2.00 8.82
CA PHE A 421 14.74 1.98 9.19
C PHE A 421 14.91 1.92 10.70
N ALA A 422 15.89 1.13 11.14
CA ALA A 422 16.33 1.11 12.52
C ALA A 422 17.28 2.26 12.85
N PRO A 423 17.51 2.55 14.13
CA PRO A 423 18.48 3.59 14.54
C PRO A 423 19.90 3.35 14.06
N ASP A 424 20.31 2.09 13.85
CA ASP A 424 21.61 1.73 13.29
C ASP A 424 21.70 1.91 11.77
N GLY A 425 20.60 2.26 11.11
CA GLY A 425 20.50 2.45 9.67
C GLY A 425 20.15 1.18 8.88
N SER A 426 19.95 0.04 9.52
CA SER A 426 19.44 -1.16 8.85
C SER A 426 17.97 -1.00 8.48
N MET A 427 17.52 -1.74 7.44
CA MET A 427 16.15 -1.68 6.92
C MET A 427 15.37 -2.93 7.32
N TYR A 428 14.17 -2.72 7.85
CA TYR A 428 13.22 -3.81 8.06
C TYR A 428 12.18 -3.84 6.92
N VAL A 429 11.83 -5.05 6.46
CA VAL A 429 10.80 -5.27 5.44
C VAL A 429 9.87 -6.38 5.91
N SER A 430 8.55 -6.17 5.83
CA SER A 430 7.54 -7.19 6.14
C SER A 430 6.89 -7.77 4.88
N ASP A 431 6.33 -8.97 5.01
CA ASP A 431 5.64 -9.72 3.96
C ASP A 431 4.22 -10.12 4.36
N THR A 432 3.25 -9.92 3.47
CA THR A 432 1.84 -10.22 3.74
C THR A 432 1.45 -11.68 3.57
N GLU A 433 2.20 -12.49 2.83
CA GLU A 433 1.78 -13.86 2.45
C GLU A 433 2.14 -14.90 3.52
N LYS A 434 3.38 -14.84 3.99
CA LYS A 434 3.91 -15.84 4.94
C LYS A 434 4.20 -15.27 6.33
N GLY A 435 4.04 -13.95 6.49
CA GLY A 435 4.29 -13.30 7.77
C GLY A 435 5.78 -13.24 8.13
N ARG A 436 6.63 -12.98 7.14
CA ARG A 436 8.08 -12.85 7.37
C ARG A 436 8.47 -11.39 7.55
N VAL A 437 9.46 -11.16 8.39
CA VAL A 437 10.14 -9.87 8.55
C VAL A 437 11.63 -10.10 8.34
N TRP A 438 12.23 -9.34 7.43
CA TRP A 438 13.68 -9.28 7.20
C TRP A 438 14.25 -8.03 7.83
N ARG A 439 15.54 -8.12 8.24
CA ARG A 439 16.40 -6.98 8.52
C ARG A 439 17.53 -7.00 7.52
N ILE A 440 17.64 -5.96 6.69
CA ILE A 440 18.64 -5.80 5.64
C ILE A 440 19.69 -4.80 6.13
N PHE A 441 20.97 -5.15 6.00
CA PHE A 441 22.09 -4.33 6.47
C PHE A 441 23.28 -4.44 5.53
N TYR A 442 24.15 -3.44 5.56
CA TYR A 442 25.33 -3.39 4.70
C TYR A 442 26.56 -3.87 5.48
N THR A 443 27.26 -4.87 4.94
CA THR A 443 28.51 -5.42 5.51
C THR A 443 29.74 -4.95 4.75
N GLY A 444 29.57 -4.50 3.49
CA GLY A 444 30.68 -4.18 2.60
C GLY A 444 31.36 -5.42 2.01
N GLU A 445 30.97 -6.62 2.43
CA GLU A 445 31.57 -7.86 1.94
C GLU A 445 31.11 -8.19 0.53
N LYS A 446 32.08 -8.53 -0.34
CA LYS A 446 31.78 -9.08 -1.66
C LYS A 446 31.38 -10.56 -1.52
N ARG A 447 30.27 -10.93 -2.14
CA ARG A 447 29.91 -12.35 -2.23
C ARG A 447 30.99 -13.11 -2.99
N THR A 448 31.64 -14.05 -2.34
CA THR A 448 32.44 -15.05 -3.05
C THR A 448 31.49 -15.94 -3.83
N ALA A 449 31.79 -16.15 -5.11
CA ALA A 449 30.94 -16.85 -6.09
C ALA A 449 30.85 -18.36 -5.78
N ALA A 450 30.14 -18.73 -4.72
CA ALA A 450 29.89 -20.14 -4.37
C ALA A 450 28.37 -20.44 -4.19
N ALA A 451 27.47 -19.58 -4.60
CA ALA A 451 26.05 -19.92 -4.73
C ALA A 451 25.33 -18.87 -5.59
N THR A 452 25.14 -19.16 -6.83
CA THR A 452 24.01 -18.80 -7.68
C THR A 452 24.42 -18.29 -9.05
N THR A 453 24.58 -19.21 -10.00
CA THR A 453 24.40 -18.92 -11.42
C THR A 453 22.91 -18.74 -11.70
N VAL A 454 22.39 -17.50 -11.60
CA VAL A 454 21.25 -17.04 -12.40
C VAL A 454 21.55 -15.58 -12.76
N ALA A 455 21.77 -15.36 -14.05
CA ALA A 455 22.12 -14.08 -14.62
C ALA A 455 21.09 -13.01 -14.30
N ALA A 456 21.57 -11.81 -13.94
CA ALA A 456 20.79 -10.60 -13.91
C ALA A 456 20.30 -10.31 -15.33
N SER A 457 19.00 -10.45 -15.58
CA SER A 457 18.35 -9.93 -16.78
C SER A 457 18.23 -8.42 -16.63
N ALA A 458 18.97 -7.70 -17.46
CA ALA A 458 18.81 -6.27 -17.65
C ALA A 458 17.39 -5.96 -18.10
N ALA A 459 16.84 -4.85 -17.61
CA ALA A 459 15.54 -4.34 -18.03
C ALA A 459 15.49 -4.24 -19.57
N PRO A 460 14.42 -4.71 -20.22
CA PRO A 460 14.34 -4.63 -21.67
C PRO A 460 14.19 -3.17 -22.10
N ARG A 461 15.14 -2.73 -22.91
CA ARG A 461 15.07 -1.50 -23.66
C ARG A 461 13.95 -1.68 -24.69
N ALA A 462 12.94 -0.79 -24.67
CA ALA A 462 11.85 -0.80 -25.62
C ALA A 462 12.38 -0.77 -27.06
N ALA A 463 12.19 -1.86 -27.79
CA ALA A 463 12.36 -1.90 -29.22
C ALA A 463 11.07 -1.43 -29.87
N ALA A 464 11.19 -0.45 -30.77
CA ALA A 464 10.09 0.05 -31.57
C ALA A 464 9.55 -1.07 -32.48
N SER A 465 8.28 -1.41 -32.35
CA SER A 465 7.59 -2.33 -33.27
C SER A 465 7.03 -1.59 -34.48
N PRO A 466 7.06 -2.19 -35.67
CA PRO A 466 6.57 -1.59 -36.89
C PRO A 466 5.03 -1.58 -36.91
N ARG A 467 4.52 -0.47 -37.40
CA ARG A 467 3.10 -0.20 -37.65
C ARG A 467 2.52 -1.21 -38.63
N VAL A 468 1.53 -1.99 -38.20
CA VAL A 468 0.70 -2.83 -39.10
C VAL A 468 -0.55 -2.04 -39.48
N ALA A 469 -0.84 -2.04 -40.77
CA ALA A 469 -1.94 -1.29 -41.39
C ALA A 469 -3.32 -1.87 -40.97
N ALA A 470 -4.29 -0.97 -40.78
CA ALA A 470 -5.65 -1.28 -40.41
C ALA A 470 -6.39 -2.03 -41.53
N ALA A 471 -7.08 -3.12 -41.15
CA ALA A 471 -8.04 -3.80 -41.98
C ALA A 471 -9.46 -3.26 -41.71
N ALA A 472 -10.27 -3.14 -42.74
CA ALA A 472 -11.60 -2.53 -42.77
C ALA A 472 -12.65 -3.33 -41.97
N PRO A 473 -13.75 -2.69 -41.52
CA PRO A 473 -14.74 -3.30 -40.63
C PRO A 473 -15.70 -4.25 -41.36
N ALA A 474 -16.01 -5.38 -40.71
CA ALA A 474 -17.00 -6.34 -41.13
C ALA A 474 -18.41 -5.96 -40.64
N ALA A 475 -19.43 -6.27 -41.45
CA ALA A 475 -20.82 -5.92 -41.27
C ALA A 475 -21.51 -6.64 -40.07
N PRO A 476 -22.65 -6.14 -39.55
CA PRO A 476 -23.29 -6.64 -38.34
C PRO A 476 -23.98 -8.01 -38.55
N ALA A 477 -23.80 -8.90 -37.57
CA ALA A 477 -24.38 -10.23 -37.55
C ALA A 477 -25.78 -10.25 -36.91
N ALA A 478 -26.62 -11.13 -37.41
CA ALA A 478 -28.00 -11.38 -37.00
C ALA A 478 -28.13 -12.04 -35.60
N PRO A 479 -29.32 -12.05 -34.96
CA PRO A 479 -29.49 -12.48 -33.58
C PRO A 479 -29.27 -14.00 -33.40
N ALA A 480 -28.54 -14.34 -32.33
CA ALA A 480 -28.05 -15.67 -32.04
C ALA A 480 -29.09 -16.60 -31.38
N ALA A 481 -29.09 -17.85 -31.78
CA ALA A 481 -29.80 -18.99 -31.17
C ALA A 481 -29.26 -19.32 -29.76
N PRO A 482 -29.98 -20.10 -28.91
CA PRO A 482 -29.59 -20.36 -27.53
C PRO A 482 -28.23 -21.07 -27.42
N ALA A 483 -27.36 -20.50 -26.59
CA ALA A 483 -25.98 -20.91 -26.43
C ALA A 483 -25.82 -22.33 -25.85
N SER A 484 -24.96 -23.14 -26.46
CA SER A 484 -24.54 -24.45 -25.95
C SER A 484 -23.81 -24.35 -24.60
N ALA A 485 -23.75 -25.44 -23.83
CA ALA A 485 -23.08 -25.48 -22.51
C ALA A 485 -21.62 -25.00 -22.55
N ALA A 486 -20.91 -25.24 -23.66
CA ALA A 486 -19.52 -24.74 -23.86
C ALA A 486 -19.45 -23.21 -24.04
N ALA A 487 -20.45 -22.59 -24.65
CA ALA A 487 -20.56 -21.15 -24.82
C ALA A 487 -20.91 -20.46 -23.49
N ALA A 488 -21.72 -21.10 -22.63
CA ALA A 488 -22.03 -20.62 -21.29
C ALA A 488 -20.80 -20.67 -20.37
N ASP A 489 -19.97 -21.72 -20.47
CA ASP A 489 -18.72 -21.83 -19.71
C ASP A 489 -17.71 -20.73 -20.11
N SER A 490 -17.57 -20.41 -21.41
CA SER A 490 -16.71 -19.33 -21.88
C SER A 490 -17.22 -17.94 -21.47
N ARG A 491 -18.54 -17.72 -21.44
CA ARG A 491 -19.17 -16.48 -20.95
C ARG A 491 -18.95 -16.33 -19.45
N GLY A 492 -19.18 -17.41 -18.68
CA GLY A 492 -18.96 -17.41 -17.23
C GLY A 492 -17.52 -17.12 -16.86
N ALA A 493 -16.55 -17.68 -17.58
CA ALA A 493 -15.13 -17.39 -17.39
C ALA A 493 -14.80 -15.91 -17.62
N LYS A 494 -15.32 -15.32 -18.71
CA LYS A 494 -15.13 -13.90 -19.02
C LYS A 494 -15.75 -13.01 -17.94
N LEU A 495 -16.98 -13.27 -17.55
CA LEU A 495 -17.68 -12.49 -16.52
C LEU A 495 -17.00 -12.63 -15.14
N TYR A 496 -16.52 -13.83 -14.81
CA TYR A 496 -15.72 -14.04 -13.61
C TYR A 496 -14.43 -13.21 -13.62
N ALA A 497 -13.69 -13.24 -14.71
CA ALA A 497 -12.48 -12.44 -14.87
C ALA A 497 -12.75 -10.94 -14.69
N LEU A 498 -13.90 -10.47 -15.19
CA LEU A 498 -14.31 -9.06 -15.14
C LEU A 498 -14.79 -8.61 -13.76
N ALA A 499 -15.61 -9.42 -13.08
CA ALA A 499 -16.37 -8.98 -11.91
C ALA A 499 -15.89 -9.60 -10.59
N CYS A 500 -15.23 -10.75 -10.63
CA CYS A 500 -14.94 -11.56 -9.45
C CYS A 500 -13.45 -11.78 -9.21
N ALA A 501 -12.66 -11.96 -10.28
CA ALA A 501 -11.24 -12.28 -10.19
C ALA A 501 -10.41 -11.17 -9.51
N THR A 502 -10.87 -9.93 -9.57
CA THR A 502 -10.27 -8.79 -8.86
C THR A 502 -10.15 -9.03 -7.36
N CYS A 503 -11.13 -9.69 -6.76
CA CYS A 503 -11.16 -9.95 -5.32
C CYS A 503 -10.84 -11.42 -5.01
N HIS A 504 -11.38 -12.34 -5.81
CA HIS A 504 -11.26 -13.78 -5.55
C HIS A 504 -10.10 -14.45 -6.29
N MET A 505 -9.26 -13.67 -6.99
CA MET A 505 -8.16 -14.10 -7.84
C MET A 505 -8.61 -14.92 -9.07
N PRO A 506 -7.85 -14.91 -10.18
CA PRO A 506 -8.18 -15.68 -11.38
C PRO A 506 -8.30 -17.18 -11.15
N ASP A 507 -7.56 -17.72 -10.18
CA ASP A 507 -7.55 -19.12 -9.77
C ASP A 507 -8.51 -19.44 -8.62
N GLY A 508 -9.27 -18.47 -8.15
CA GLY A 508 -10.21 -18.63 -7.04
C GLY A 508 -9.56 -18.78 -5.67
N SER A 509 -8.23 -18.54 -5.53
CA SER A 509 -7.51 -18.66 -4.26
C SER A 509 -7.89 -17.58 -3.24
N GLY A 510 -8.48 -16.47 -3.70
CA GLY A 510 -8.75 -15.31 -2.85
C GLY A 510 -7.47 -14.62 -2.36
N VAL A 511 -7.63 -13.74 -1.40
CA VAL A 511 -6.51 -13.07 -0.71
C VAL A 511 -6.64 -13.34 0.78
N ALA A 512 -5.64 -14.01 1.34
CA ALA A 512 -5.65 -14.38 2.76
C ALA A 512 -5.94 -13.15 3.64
N GLY A 513 -6.93 -13.28 4.51
CA GLY A 513 -7.32 -12.19 5.41
C GLY A 513 -8.11 -11.03 4.80
N LEU A 514 -8.25 -10.96 3.47
CA LEU A 514 -8.99 -9.90 2.79
C LEU A 514 -10.18 -10.45 2.01
N GLN A 515 -9.95 -11.45 1.17
CA GLN A 515 -10.98 -12.01 0.29
C GLN A 515 -11.02 -13.53 0.40
N PRO A 516 -12.19 -14.12 0.65
CA PRO A 516 -12.28 -15.57 0.85
C PRO A 516 -11.94 -16.34 -0.43
N ALA A 517 -11.23 -17.45 -0.29
CA ALA A 517 -11.01 -18.39 -1.37
C ALA A 517 -12.35 -18.99 -1.85
N LEU A 518 -12.52 -19.06 -3.15
CA LEU A 518 -13.60 -19.82 -3.80
C LEU A 518 -13.19 -21.27 -3.99
N LEU A 519 -11.89 -21.50 -4.23
CA LEU A 519 -11.30 -22.83 -4.37
C LEU A 519 -11.51 -23.65 -3.09
N GLY A 520 -12.19 -24.79 -3.20
CA GLY A 520 -12.48 -25.65 -2.06
C GLY A 520 -13.55 -25.12 -1.11
N SER A 521 -14.20 -23.99 -1.39
CA SER A 521 -15.25 -23.40 -0.57
C SER A 521 -16.49 -24.30 -0.47
N LYS A 522 -16.93 -24.58 0.76
CA LYS A 522 -18.18 -25.30 1.02
C LYS A 522 -19.42 -24.54 0.51
N VAL A 523 -19.35 -23.22 0.43
CA VAL A 523 -20.42 -22.40 -0.15
C VAL A 523 -20.50 -22.63 -1.65
N VAL A 524 -19.38 -22.63 -2.35
CA VAL A 524 -19.29 -22.82 -3.81
C VAL A 524 -19.69 -24.25 -4.22
N SER A 525 -19.25 -25.26 -3.49
CA SER A 525 -19.56 -26.67 -3.74
C SER A 525 -20.95 -27.11 -3.20
N GLY A 526 -21.55 -26.32 -2.34
CA GLY A 526 -22.84 -26.58 -1.72
C GLY A 526 -24.07 -26.34 -2.62
N PRO A 527 -25.28 -26.14 -2.04
CA PRO A 527 -26.49 -25.87 -2.79
C PRO A 527 -26.37 -24.64 -3.71
N PRO A 528 -26.75 -24.71 -4.99
CA PRO A 528 -26.57 -23.60 -5.94
C PRO A 528 -27.30 -22.32 -5.53
N GLY A 529 -28.46 -22.41 -4.89
CA GLY A 529 -29.21 -21.27 -4.39
C GLY A 529 -28.46 -20.42 -3.38
N THR A 530 -27.52 -21.00 -2.64
CA THR A 530 -26.67 -20.25 -1.69
C THR A 530 -25.73 -19.30 -2.43
N VAL A 531 -25.03 -19.78 -3.46
CA VAL A 531 -24.13 -18.96 -4.26
C VAL A 531 -24.90 -17.88 -5.03
N ILE A 532 -26.07 -18.23 -5.58
CA ILE A 532 -26.95 -17.27 -6.25
C ILE A 532 -27.34 -16.14 -5.29
N LYS A 533 -27.78 -16.47 -4.08
CA LYS A 533 -28.13 -15.46 -3.04
C LYS A 533 -26.94 -14.60 -2.64
N VAL A 534 -25.73 -15.16 -2.57
CA VAL A 534 -24.51 -14.39 -2.30
C VAL A 534 -24.28 -13.32 -3.36
N LEU A 535 -24.51 -13.61 -4.63
CA LEU A 535 -24.38 -12.61 -5.69
C LEU A 535 -25.54 -11.60 -5.67
N LEU A 536 -26.77 -12.04 -5.41
CA LEU A 536 -27.95 -11.18 -5.46
C LEU A 536 -28.12 -10.27 -4.23
N LEU A 537 -27.71 -10.72 -3.05
CA LEU A 537 -28.01 -10.08 -1.76
C LEU A 537 -26.77 -9.66 -0.98
N GLY A 538 -25.60 -10.10 -1.44
CA GLY A 538 -24.35 -10.02 -0.68
C GLY A 538 -24.19 -11.14 0.35
N PRO A 539 -22.94 -11.44 0.76
CA PRO A 539 -22.63 -12.54 1.69
C PRO A 539 -23.23 -12.34 3.09
N GLU A 540 -23.40 -11.11 3.55
CA GLU A 540 -23.95 -10.81 4.88
C GLU A 540 -25.40 -11.25 5.03
N LYS A 541 -26.22 -10.99 4.00
CA LYS A 541 -27.63 -11.39 3.98
C LYS A 541 -27.83 -12.86 3.60
N ALA A 542 -26.94 -13.38 2.74
CA ALA A 542 -27.04 -14.74 2.24
C ALA A 542 -26.46 -15.79 3.21
N LEU A 543 -25.51 -15.38 4.08
CA LEU A 543 -24.75 -16.23 5.02
C LEU A 543 -24.74 -15.63 6.42
N PRO A 544 -25.90 -15.50 7.10
CA PRO A 544 -26.01 -14.75 8.37
C PRO A 544 -25.19 -15.32 9.53
N ALA A 545 -24.79 -16.59 9.50
CA ALA A 545 -23.96 -17.22 10.52
C ALA A 545 -22.45 -16.92 10.36
N ARG A 546 -22.05 -16.21 9.31
CA ARG A 546 -20.66 -15.86 9.06
C ARG A 546 -20.35 -14.50 9.70
N LYS A 547 -19.35 -14.43 10.59
CA LYS A 547 -18.78 -13.13 10.98
C LYS A 547 -18.27 -12.43 9.71
N PRO A 548 -18.64 -11.15 9.46
CA PRO A 548 -18.09 -10.42 8.33
C PRO A 548 -16.56 -10.46 8.41
N ALA A 549 -15.90 -10.79 7.31
CA ALA A 549 -14.47 -10.59 7.23
C ALA A 549 -14.24 -9.08 7.35
N SER A 550 -13.39 -8.64 8.28
CA SER A 550 -12.94 -7.26 8.33
C SER A 550 -12.18 -6.98 7.04
N GLY A 551 -12.74 -6.22 6.12
CA GLY A 551 -12.15 -5.96 4.81
C GLY A 551 -13.21 -5.60 3.79
N ASN A 552 -12.87 -5.69 2.53
CA ASN A 552 -13.74 -5.36 1.41
C ASN A 552 -15.04 -6.16 1.43
N GLN A 553 -16.16 -5.47 1.47
CA GLN A 553 -17.46 -6.11 1.27
C GLN A 553 -17.61 -6.55 -0.18
N MET A 554 -18.09 -7.78 -0.39
CA MET A 554 -18.44 -8.26 -1.72
C MET A 554 -19.61 -7.42 -2.25
N PRO A 555 -19.49 -6.79 -3.43
CA PRO A 555 -20.60 -6.03 -4.00
C PRO A 555 -21.79 -6.94 -4.32
N VAL A 556 -22.98 -6.35 -4.35
CA VAL A 556 -24.21 -7.00 -4.80
C VAL A 556 -24.27 -6.92 -6.31
N PHE A 557 -24.63 -8.01 -6.99
CA PHE A 557 -24.69 -8.11 -8.45
C PHE A 557 -26.13 -8.28 -8.96
N ASP A 558 -27.09 -7.71 -8.26
CA ASP A 558 -28.52 -7.78 -8.59
C ASP A 558 -28.90 -7.12 -9.91
N SER A 559 -28.06 -6.21 -10.41
CA SER A 559 -28.20 -5.55 -11.71
C SER A 559 -27.82 -6.44 -12.92
N LEU A 560 -27.10 -7.55 -12.70
CA LEU A 560 -26.76 -8.49 -13.77
C LEU A 560 -28.00 -9.29 -14.21
N SER A 561 -28.02 -9.69 -15.49
CA SER A 561 -29.08 -10.54 -16.01
C SER A 561 -29.07 -11.94 -15.35
N ASP A 562 -30.21 -12.64 -15.40
CA ASP A 562 -30.29 -14.02 -14.89
C ASP A 562 -29.34 -14.96 -15.62
N GLU A 563 -29.12 -14.73 -16.93
CA GLU A 563 -28.16 -15.43 -17.77
C GLU A 563 -26.72 -15.20 -17.35
N ASP A 564 -26.36 -13.96 -17.00
CA ASP A 564 -25.02 -13.61 -16.58
C ASP A 564 -24.69 -14.22 -15.23
N ILE A 565 -25.59 -14.08 -14.25
CA ILE A 565 -25.42 -14.69 -12.93
C ILE A 565 -25.35 -16.22 -13.06
N ALA A 566 -26.22 -16.84 -13.86
CA ALA A 566 -26.19 -18.29 -14.09
C ALA A 566 -24.85 -18.73 -14.70
N SER A 567 -24.31 -17.97 -15.65
CA SER A 567 -23.03 -18.24 -16.30
C SER A 567 -21.87 -18.12 -15.31
N ILE A 568 -21.82 -17.04 -14.52
CA ILE A 568 -20.82 -16.84 -13.47
C ILE A 568 -20.86 -17.98 -12.46
N VAL A 569 -22.04 -18.26 -11.90
CA VAL A 569 -22.20 -19.30 -10.86
C VAL A 569 -21.83 -20.67 -11.40
N THR A 570 -22.20 -20.97 -12.65
CA THR A 570 -21.84 -22.22 -13.32
C THR A 570 -20.32 -22.35 -13.44
N TYR A 571 -19.63 -21.31 -13.92
CA TYR A 571 -18.18 -21.28 -14.04
C TYR A 571 -17.51 -21.47 -12.67
N VAL A 572 -17.88 -20.67 -11.68
CA VAL A 572 -17.33 -20.72 -10.31
C VAL A 572 -17.50 -22.10 -9.70
N ARG A 573 -18.68 -22.71 -9.84
CA ARG A 573 -18.98 -24.03 -9.29
C ARG A 573 -18.23 -25.15 -9.99
N LYS A 574 -18.08 -25.10 -11.30
CA LYS A 574 -17.32 -26.09 -12.07
C LYS A 574 -15.82 -25.98 -11.80
N THR A 575 -15.28 -24.76 -11.80
CA THR A 575 -13.85 -24.51 -11.73
C THR A 575 -13.33 -24.63 -10.30
N PHE A 576 -14.00 -24.02 -9.33
CA PHE A 576 -13.52 -23.92 -7.94
C PHE A 576 -14.28 -24.82 -6.95
N GLY A 577 -15.47 -25.29 -7.33
CA GLY A 577 -16.36 -26.13 -6.53
C GLY A 577 -16.23 -27.64 -6.80
N LYS A 578 -15.08 -28.11 -7.29
CA LYS A 578 -14.81 -29.53 -7.58
C LYS A 578 -15.82 -30.16 -8.58
N GLY A 579 -16.19 -29.41 -9.62
CA GLY A 579 -17.13 -29.91 -10.64
C GLY A 579 -18.60 -29.91 -10.22
N ALA A 580 -18.98 -29.08 -9.26
CA ALA A 580 -20.37 -28.97 -8.83
C ALA A 580 -21.31 -28.55 -9.99
N SER A 581 -22.61 -28.89 -9.90
CA SER A 581 -23.59 -28.75 -10.97
C SER A 581 -23.74 -27.32 -11.50
N ALA A 582 -24.02 -27.22 -12.81
CA ALA A 582 -24.38 -25.98 -13.49
C ALA A 582 -25.65 -25.34 -12.93
N VAL A 583 -25.82 -24.05 -13.16
CA VAL A 583 -26.98 -23.24 -12.75
C VAL A 583 -27.69 -22.71 -13.99
N THR A 584 -29.01 -22.70 -13.95
CA THR A 584 -29.86 -22.17 -15.03
C THR A 584 -30.36 -20.75 -14.70
N PRO A 585 -30.69 -19.92 -15.71
CA PRO A 585 -31.30 -18.61 -15.48
C PRO A 585 -32.61 -18.67 -14.68
N ALA A 586 -33.40 -19.72 -14.86
CA ALA A 586 -34.64 -19.95 -14.11
C ALA A 586 -34.40 -20.13 -12.60
N GLN A 587 -33.29 -20.80 -12.23
CA GLN A 587 -32.87 -20.92 -10.83
C GLN A 587 -32.42 -19.57 -10.23
N VAL A 588 -31.80 -18.71 -11.02
CA VAL A 588 -31.45 -17.36 -10.61
C VAL A 588 -32.71 -16.52 -10.39
N LYS A 589 -33.62 -16.52 -11.38
CA LYS A 589 -34.89 -15.79 -11.30
C LYS A 589 -35.71 -16.17 -10.06
N ALA A 590 -35.72 -17.46 -9.70
CA ALA A 590 -36.40 -17.93 -8.49
C ALA A 590 -35.80 -17.45 -7.16
N GLN A 591 -34.56 -16.93 -7.15
CA GLN A 591 -33.88 -16.42 -5.97
C GLN A 591 -33.85 -14.90 -5.89
N ARG A 592 -34.33 -14.17 -6.90
CA ARG A 592 -34.43 -12.72 -6.86
C ARG A 592 -35.43 -12.28 -5.80
N PRO A 593 -35.12 -11.22 -5.04
CA PRO A 593 -36.12 -10.57 -4.17
C PRO A 593 -37.36 -10.18 -4.96
N LYS A 594 -38.53 -10.43 -4.37
CA LYS A 594 -39.81 -9.97 -4.94
C LYS A 594 -39.98 -8.48 -4.70
#